data_5071f6ddb98463d0e91afcb8cc3fc43c
#
_entry.id   5071f6ddb98463d0e91afcb8cc3fc43c
#
_cell.length_a   1.000
_cell.length_b   1.000
_cell.length_c   1.000
_cell.angle_alpha   90.00
_cell.angle_beta   90.00
_cell.angle_gamma   90.00
#
_symmetry.space_group_name_H-M   'P 1'
#
loop_
_entity.id
_entity.type
_entity.pdbx_description
1 polymer ?
#
loop_
_entity_poly.entity_id
_entity_poly.type
_entity_poly.pdbx_seq_one_letter_code
_entity_poly.pdbx_strand_id
1 'polypeptide(L)'
;MKEYRNVPFRDWSIRVSRSHNGQVHICASDVCEVLKRDELIKKGTITEICPSALRLPFRANGRELWGFRPADMRRLLQLVRKDSILPRNLIDELEVWGNQLLELEAGDMHAHGQRDFVLSYEADFPVT
;
A
#
# COMPACT_ATOMS: atom_id res chain seq x y z
N MET A 1 4.12 15.58 11.92
CA MET A 1 3.14 14.54 12.22
C MET A 1 3.25 13.41 11.21
N LYS A 2 3.17 12.20 11.69
CA LYS A 2 3.28 11.05 10.80
C LYS A 2 1.99 10.76 10.07
N GLU A 3 2.13 10.52 8.79
CA GLU A 3 0.98 10.26 7.94
C GLU A 3 0.93 8.81 7.47
N TYR A 4 1.86 7.99 7.90
CA TYR A 4 1.92 6.62 7.40
C TYR A 4 2.02 5.61 8.54
N ARG A 5 1.65 4.37 8.21
CA ARG A 5 1.75 3.23 9.12
C ARG A 5 2.46 2.11 8.40
N ASN A 6 3.12 1.26 9.16
CA ASN A 6 3.72 0.04 8.62
C ASN A 6 2.73 -1.09 8.78
N VAL A 7 2.29 -1.65 7.67
CA VAL A 7 1.31 -2.74 7.70
C VAL A 7 2.01 -4.01 7.27
N PRO A 8 1.99 -5.03 8.10
CA PRO A 8 2.72 -6.27 7.79
C PRO A 8 2.12 -7.04 6.63
N PHE A 9 3.01 -7.62 5.83
CA PHE A 9 2.65 -8.59 4.81
C PHE A 9 3.74 -9.65 4.84
N ARG A 10 3.45 -10.82 5.35
CA ARG A 10 4.44 -11.87 5.61
C ARG A 10 5.58 -11.29 6.43
N ASP A 11 6.81 -11.41 5.93
CA ASP A 11 7.98 -10.87 6.62
C ASP A 11 8.30 -9.44 6.23
N TRP A 12 7.50 -8.87 5.34
CA TRP A 12 7.70 -7.50 4.90
C TRP A 12 6.81 -6.54 5.66
N SER A 13 7.23 -5.28 5.64
CA SER A 13 6.44 -4.21 6.21
C SER A 13 6.18 -3.21 5.08
N ILE A 14 4.93 -3.02 4.72
CA ILE A 14 4.55 -2.14 3.63
C ILE A 14 3.93 -0.88 4.22
N ARG A 15 4.49 0.27 3.87
CA ARG A 15 3.99 1.54 4.38
C ARG A 15 2.70 1.92 3.69
N VAL A 16 1.77 2.42 4.48
CA VAL A 16 0.45 2.82 4.01
C VAL A 16 0.16 4.19 4.59
N SER A 17 -0.23 5.12 3.74
CA SER A 17 -0.57 6.47 4.14
C SER A 17 -2.08 6.60 4.18
N ARG A 18 -2.57 7.45 5.08
CA ARG A 18 -4.00 7.67 5.23
C ARG A 18 -4.27 9.15 5.34
N SER A 19 -5.11 9.66 4.45
CA SER A 19 -5.44 11.07 4.42
C SER A 19 -6.60 11.39 5.35
N HIS A 20 -6.87 12.70 5.52
CA HIS A 20 -7.95 13.15 6.39
C HIS A 20 -9.30 12.60 5.99
N ASN A 21 -9.53 12.44 4.72
CA ASN A 21 -10.81 11.94 4.23
C ASN A 21 -10.88 10.42 4.21
N GLY A 22 -9.92 9.75 4.84
CA GLY A 22 -9.93 8.31 4.96
C GLY A 22 -9.34 7.56 3.78
N GLN A 23 -8.84 8.25 2.79
CA GLN A 23 -8.25 7.58 1.62
C GLN A 23 -6.91 6.95 1.98
N VAL A 24 -6.71 5.73 1.53
CA VAL A 24 -5.52 4.95 1.80
C VAL A 24 -4.65 4.90 0.55
N HIS A 25 -3.35 5.12 0.73
CA HIS A 25 -2.37 4.99 -0.35
C HIS A 25 -1.27 4.04 0.09
N ILE A 26 -0.90 3.14 -0.79
CA ILE A 26 0.10 2.12 -0.53
C ILE A 26 1.43 2.56 -1.12
N CYS A 27 2.51 2.39 -0.37
CA CYS A 27 3.84 2.79 -0.84
C CYS A 27 4.30 1.86 -1.96
N ALA A 28 4.46 2.42 -3.16
CA ALA A 28 4.83 1.64 -4.33
C ALA A 28 6.22 1.02 -4.18
N SER A 29 7.17 1.74 -3.57
CA SER A 29 8.51 1.21 -3.37
C SER A 29 8.49 -0.09 -2.58
N ASP A 30 7.68 -0.12 -1.52
CA ASP A 30 7.62 -1.30 -0.67
C ASP A 30 6.99 -2.48 -1.40
N VAL A 31 5.93 -2.23 -2.16
CA VAL A 31 5.27 -3.29 -2.92
C VAL A 31 6.19 -3.83 -4.01
N CYS A 32 6.86 -2.93 -4.72
CA CYS A 32 7.77 -3.36 -5.78
C CYS A 32 8.97 -4.12 -5.24
N GLU A 33 9.38 -3.81 -4.01
CA GLU A 33 10.44 -4.57 -3.38
C GLU A 33 10.00 -6.00 -3.10
N VAL A 34 8.77 -6.17 -2.60
CA VAL A 34 8.20 -7.50 -2.39
C VAL A 34 8.16 -8.28 -3.70
N LEU A 35 7.78 -7.59 -4.78
CA LEU A 35 7.64 -8.21 -6.09
C LEU A 35 8.96 -8.32 -6.83
N LYS A 36 10.03 -7.73 -6.29
CA LYS A 36 11.35 -7.70 -6.92
C LYS A 36 11.30 -7.05 -8.31
N ARG A 37 10.52 -6.00 -8.41
CA ARG A 37 10.32 -5.25 -9.66
C ARG A 37 10.53 -3.76 -9.42
N ASP A 38 11.71 -3.39 -8.92
CA ASP A 38 11.99 -2.01 -8.56
C ASP A 38 11.92 -1.05 -9.74
N GLU A 39 12.10 -1.57 -10.94
CA GLU A 39 12.03 -0.72 -12.12
C GLU A 39 10.64 -0.12 -12.33
N LEU A 40 9.63 -0.69 -11.70
CA LEU A 40 8.25 -0.21 -11.91
C LEU A 40 7.96 1.08 -11.18
N ILE A 41 8.81 1.49 -10.23
CA ILE A 41 8.54 2.71 -9.46
C ILE A 41 9.02 3.97 -10.17
N LYS A 42 9.57 3.86 -11.35
CA LYS A 42 10.01 5.04 -12.08
C LYS A 42 8.81 5.87 -12.51
N LYS A 43 9.00 7.20 -12.48
CA LYS A 43 7.98 8.10 -12.95
C LYS A 43 7.62 7.76 -14.40
N GLY A 44 6.38 7.85 -14.72
CA GLY A 44 5.93 7.45 -16.05
C GLY A 44 5.50 6.01 -16.10
N THR A 45 6.32 5.11 -15.54
CA THR A 45 5.93 3.71 -15.48
C THR A 45 4.85 3.49 -14.42
N ILE A 46 5.14 3.96 -13.19
CA ILE A 46 4.18 3.72 -12.10
C ILE A 46 2.88 4.49 -12.33
N THR A 47 2.95 5.68 -12.93
CA THR A 47 1.74 6.45 -13.16
C THR A 47 0.89 5.87 -14.29
N GLU A 48 1.49 5.14 -15.21
CA GLU A 48 0.73 4.44 -16.23
C GLU A 48 0.01 3.24 -15.67
N ILE A 49 0.71 2.48 -14.84
CA ILE A 49 0.14 1.27 -14.26
C ILE A 49 -0.93 1.62 -13.23
N CYS A 50 -0.62 2.61 -12.40
CA CYS A 50 -1.48 3.02 -11.30
C CYS A 50 -1.86 4.48 -11.48
N PRO A 51 -2.99 4.77 -12.14
CA PRO A 51 -3.39 6.15 -12.40
C PRO A 51 -3.56 6.99 -11.14
N SER A 52 -3.80 6.37 -9.99
CA SER A 52 -3.94 7.09 -8.74
C SER A 52 -2.60 7.44 -8.09
N ALA A 53 -1.48 7.06 -8.71
CA ALA A 53 -0.17 7.27 -8.10
C ALA A 53 0.14 8.75 -7.91
N LEU A 54 0.62 9.08 -6.72
CA LEU A 54 1.07 10.43 -6.41
C LEU A 54 2.16 10.36 -5.35
N ARG A 55 2.89 11.48 -5.20
CA ARG A 55 4.00 11.54 -4.25
C ARG A 55 3.49 11.87 -2.87
N LEU A 56 3.90 11.08 -1.88
CA LEU A 56 3.43 11.24 -0.51
C LEU A 56 4.59 11.05 0.47
N PRO A 57 4.48 11.65 1.67
CA PRO A 57 5.57 11.55 2.67
C PRO A 57 5.50 10.24 3.43
N PHE A 58 6.06 9.20 2.84
CA PHE A 58 6.15 7.89 3.49
C PHE A 58 7.39 7.75 4.37
N ARG A 59 8.18 8.80 4.52
CA ARG A 59 9.40 8.77 5.31
C ARG A 59 9.39 9.88 6.34
N ALA A 60 10.01 9.58 7.49
CA ALA A 60 10.09 10.56 8.57
C ALA A 60 10.91 11.79 8.18
N ASN A 61 11.83 11.64 7.23
CA ASN A 61 12.66 12.76 6.81
C ASN A 61 11.98 13.68 5.79
N GLY A 62 10.70 13.46 5.55
CA GLY A 62 9.95 14.31 4.64
C GLY A 62 10.10 13.97 3.16
N ARG A 63 10.90 12.97 2.84
CA ARG A 63 11.09 12.59 1.45
C ARG A 63 9.85 11.89 0.93
N GLU A 64 9.41 12.28 -0.25
CA GLU A 64 8.20 11.73 -0.82
C GLU A 64 8.49 10.52 -1.70
N LEU A 65 7.59 9.55 -1.63
CA LEU A 65 7.63 8.35 -2.45
C LEU A 65 6.30 8.19 -3.15
N TRP A 66 6.29 7.38 -4.22
CA TRP A 66 5.05 7.11 -4.93
C TRP A 66 4.13 6.26 -4.08
N GLY A 67 2.86 6.65 -4.04
CA GLY A 67 1.81 5.87 -3.39
C GLY A 67 0.64 5.71 -4.34
N PHE A 68 -0.11 4.62 -4.23
CA PHE A 68 -1.27 4.39 -5.07
C PHE A 68 -2.42 3.83 -4.24
N ARG A 69 -3.63 4.00 -4.76
CA ARG A 69 -4.84 3.52 -4.09
C ARG A 69 -4.92 2.01 -4.16
N PRO A 70 -5.55 1.38 -3.16
CA PRO A 70 -5.66 -0.09 -3.17
C PRO A 70 -6.30 -0.64 -4.43
N ALA A 71 -7.20 0.10 -5.05
CA ALA A 71 -7.85 -0.37 -6.28
C ALA A 71 -6.86 -0.59 -7.40
N ASP A 72 -5.76 0.16 -7.41
CA ASP A 72 -4.75 0.02 -8.44
C ASP A 72 -3.79 -1.14 -8.19
N MET A 73 -3.82 -1.73 -7.00
CA MET A 73 -3.00 -2.90 -6.71
C MET A 73 -3.28 -4.01 -7.70
N ARG A 74 -4.54 -4.20 -8.05
CA ARG A 74 -4.91 -5.26 -9.00
C ARG A 74 -4.25 -5.05 -10.36
N ARG A 75 -4.21 -3.80 -10.83
CA ARG A 75 -3.57 -3.50 -12.10
C ARG A 75 -2.09 -3.86 -12.07
N LEU A 76 -1.42 -3.46 -10.99
CA LEU A 76 -0.01 -3.76 -10.82
C LEU A 76 0.24 -5.26 -10.79
N LEU A 77 -0.58 -5.97 -10.03
CA LEU A 77 -0.41 -7.42 -9.90
C LEU A 77 -0.71 -8.16 -11.19
N GLN A 78 -1.67 -7.68 -11.96
CA GLN A 78 -1.96 -8.30 -13.26
C GLN A 78 -0.77 -8.19 -14.19
N LEU A 79 -0.10 -7.04 -14.17
CA LEU A 79 1.10 -6.87 -14.98
C LEU A 79 2.20 -7.82 -14.55
N VAL A 80 2.43 -7.92 -13.23
CA VAL A 80 3.49 -8.76 -12.71
C VAL A 80 3.21 -10.23 -12.95
N ARG A 81 1.95 -10.66 -12.90
CA ARG A 81 1.60 -12.06 -13.11
C ARG A 81 2.01 -12.55 -14.49
N LYS A 82 2.00 -11.68 -15.47
CA LYS A 82 2.31 -12.09 -16.84
C LYS A 82 3.77 -12.47 -17.00
N ASP A 83 4.66 -11.77 -16.32
CA ASP A 83 6.09 -11.92 -16.52
C ASP A 83 6.83 -12.50 -15.34
N SER A 84 6.14 -12.73 -14.24
CA SER A 84 6.81 -13.00 -12.99
C SER A 84 7.24 -14.44 -12.86
N ILE A 85 8.43 -14.63 -12.30
CA ILE A 85 8.89 -15.94 -11.85
C ILE A 85 8.56 -16.15 -10.37
N LEU A 86 7.88 -15.18 -9.76
CA LEU A 86 7.52 -15.28 -8.35
C LEU A 86 6.45 -16.33 -8.13
N PRO A 87 6.41 -16.94 -6.94
CA PRO A 87 5.35 -17.89 -6.63
C PRO A 87 3.98 -17.23 -6.79
N ARG A 88 3.07 -17.96 -7.42
CA ARG A 88 1.73 -17.43 -7.64
C ARG A 88 1.03 -17.08 -6.33
N ASN A 89 1.25 -17.90 -5.30
CA ASN A 89 0.57 -17.65 -4.02
C ASN A 89 1.03 -16.35 -3.37
N LEU A 90 2.27 -15.92 -3.61
CA LEU A 90 2.73 -14.63 -3.10
C LEU A 90 1.90 -13.50 -3.70
N ILE A 91 1.70 -13.56 -5.00
CA ILE A 91 0.94 -12.51 -5.69
C ILE A 91 -0.52 -12.55 -5.25
N ASP A 92 -1.08 -13.74 -5.13
CA ASP A 92 -2.47 -13.88 -4.68
C ASP A 92 -2.66 -13.33 -3.27
N GLU A 93 -1.72 -13.61 -2.38
CA GLU A 93 -1.81 -13.10 -1.01
C GLU A 93 -1.67 -11.58 -0.97
N LEU A 94 -0.83 -11.04 -1.82
CA LEU A 94 -0.67 -9.59 -1.88
C LEU A 94 -1.94 -8.93 -2.40
N GLU A 95 -2.62 -9.58 -3.32
CA GLU A 95 -3.91 -9.07 -3.81
C GLU A 95 -4.95 -9.06 -2.68
N VAL A 96 -5.00 -10.13 -1.90
CA VAL A 96 -5.92 -10.20 -0.76
C VAL A 96 -5.58 -9.09 0.24
N TRP A 97 -4.29 -8.90 0.50
CA TRP A 97 -3.83 -7.86 1.41
C TRP A 97 -4.31 -6.48 0.95
N GLY A 98 -4.18 -6.18 -0.34
CA GLY A 98 -4.63 -4.91 -0.88
C GLY A 98 -6.14 -4.75 -0.81
N ASN A 99 -6.88 -5.82 -1.06
CA ASN A 99 -8.34 -5.79 -0.98
C ASN A 99 -8.81 -5.54 0.45
N GLN A 100 -8.08 -6.06 1.43
CA GLN A 100 -8.42 -5.81 2.83
C GLN A 100 -8.30 -4.34 3.18
N LEU A 101 -7.30 -3.68 2.63
CA LEU A 101 -7.14 -2.24 2.84
C LEU A 101 -8.30 -1.48 2.22
N LEU A 102 -8.76 -1.91 1.06
CA LEU A 102 -9.89 -1.26 0.40
C LEU A 102 -11.15 -1.41 1.24
N GLU A 103 -11.36 -2.59 1.80
CA GLU A 103 -12.52 -2.83 2.64
C GLU A 103 -12.47 -1.99 3.92
N LEU A 104 -11.28 -1.87 4.50
CA LEU A 104 -11.12 -1.04 5.69
C LEU A 104 -11.38 0.43 5.38
N GLU A 105 -10.95 0.88 4.22
CA GLU A 105 -11.22 2.23 3.79
C GLU A 105 -12.71 2.48 3.68
N ALA A 106 -13.44 1.54 3.08
CA ALA A 106 -14.89 1.64 2.99
C ALA A 106 -15.52 1.60 4.37
N GLY A 107 -14.97 0.79 5.27
CA GLY A 107 -15.46 0.71 6.63
C GLY A 107 -15.29 2.00 7.40
N ASP A 108 -14.28 2.79 7.06
CA ASP A 108 -14.05 4.10 7.69
C ASP A 108 -15.25 5.00 7.55
N MET A 109 -15.99 4.84 6.48
CA MET A 109 -17.17 5.65 6.25
C MET A 109 -18.21 5.43 7.31
N HIS A 110 -18.12 4.32 8.02
CA HIS A 110 -19.07 3.98 9.07
C HIS A 110 -18.52 4.20 10.48
N ALA A 111 -17.29 4.60 10.56
CA ALA A 111 -16.63 5.08 11.78
C ALA A 111 -16.20 4.03 12.78
N HIS A 112 -17.02 3.02 13.06
CA HIS A 112 -16.72 2.14 14.20
C HIS A 112 -15.64 1.10 13.94
N GLY A 113 -15.80 0.33 12.90
CA GLY A 113 -14.82 -0.68 12.57
C GLY A 113 -13.48 -0.05 12.24
N GLN A 114 -13.55 1.10 11.64
CA GLN A 114 -12.33 1.79 11.27
C GLN A 114 -11.55 2.26 12.49
N ARG A 115 -12.25 2.72 13.51
CA ARG A 115 -11.58 3.15 14.72
C ARG A 115 -10.82 2.01 15.36
N ASP A 116 -11.45 0.86 15.44
CA ASP A 116 -10.80 -0.30 16.04
C ASP A 116 -9.57 -0.70 15.26
N PHE A 117 -9.66 -0.65 13.94
CA PHE A 117 -8.54 -0.99 13.08
C PHE A 117 -7.37 -0.04 13.31
N VAL A 118 -7.65 1.26 13.37
CA VAL A 118 -6.60 2.26 13.55
C VAL A 118 -5.92 2.08 14.90
N LEU A 119 -6.68 1.85 15.95
CA LEU A 119 -6.10 1.63 17.26
C LEU A 119 -5.22 0.39 17.29
N SER A 120 -5.69 -0.66 16.62
CA SER A 120 -4.90 -1.89 16.55
C SER A 120 -3.55 -1.64 15.88
N TYR A 121 -3.58 -0.91 14.77
CA TYR A 121 -2.34 -0.62 14.07
C TYR A 121 -1.41 0.26 14.89
N GLU A 122 -1.96 1.22 15.60
CA GLU A 122 -1.13 2.08 16.41
C GLU A 122 -0.48 1.32 17.55
N ALA A 123 -1.18 0.34 18.07
CA ALA A 123 -0.59 -0.51 19.09
C ALA A 123 0.52 -1.37 18.52
N ASP A 124 0.35 -1.84 17.28
CA ASP A 124 1.32 -2.70 16.63
C ASP A 124 2.56 -1.93 16.17
N PHE A 125 2.41 -0.66 15.90
CA PHE A 125 3.51 0.15 15.37
C PHE A 125 3.76 1.37 16.25
N PRO A 126 4.09 1.15 17.49
CA PRO A 126 4.23 2.27 18.44
C PRO A 126 5.36 3.23 18.09
N VAL A 127 6.31 2.77 17.31
CA VAL A 127 7.45 3.62 16.94
C VAL A 127 7.06 4.73 15.98
N THR A 128 5.93 4.58 15.37
CA THR A 128 5.51 5.63 14.44
C THR A 128 4.94 6.82 15.19
#